data_71c64fd25803e321eb0d22848af1a6e5
#
_entry.id   71c64fd25803e321eb0d22848af1a6e5
#
_cell.length_a   1.000
_cell.length_b   1.000
_cell.length_c   1.000
_cell.angle_alpha   90.00
_cell.angle_beta   90.00
_cell.angle_gamma   90.00
#
_symmetry.space_group_name_H-M   'P 1'
#
loop_
_entity.id
_entity.type
_entity.pdbx_description
1 polymer ?
#
loop_
_entity_poly.entity_id
_entity_poly.type
_entity_poly.pdbx_seq_one_letter_code
_entity_poly.pdbx_strand_id
1 'polypeptide(L)' 'MSTTDEKTYVVEGMTCGHCELSVRDEVEELRGVESAQADRTTGRLIVRGDVDGAAVRGAIEAAGYRVAA' A
#
# COMPACT_ATOMS: atom_id res chain seq x y z
N MET A 1 12.05 -18.01 -13.65
CA MET A 1 10.88 -17.18 -13.80
C MET A 1 10.64 -16.38 -12.54
N SER A 2 10.71 -15.09 -12.65
CA SER A 2 10.49 -14.27 -11.48
C SER A 2 9.00 -14.14 -11.24
N THR A 3 8.58 -14.47 -10.07
CA THR A 3 7.23 -14.21 -9.66
C THR A 3 7.28 -13.04 -8.72
N THR A 4 6.74 -11.94 -9.16
CA THR A 4 6.57 -10.81 -8.29
C THR A 4 5.23 -10.99 -7.59
N ASP A 5 5.26 -11.12 -6.30
CA ASP A 5 4.03 -11.20 -5.53
C ASP A 5 3.33 -9.85 -5.58
N GLU A 6 2.07 -9.89 -5.97
CA GLU A 6 1.26 -8.69 -6.03
C GLU A 6 0.09 -8.87 -5.09
N LYS A 7 -0.07 -7.91 -4.19
CA LYS A 7 -1.16 -7.93 -3.21
C LYS A 7 -1.96 -6.65 -3.31
N THR A 8 -3.26 -6.78 -3.19
CA THR A 8 -4.17 -5.64 -3.25
C THR A 8 -4.82 -5.44 -1.89
N TYR A 9 -4.80 -4.21 -1.42
CA TYR A 9 -5.40 -3.84 -0.15
C TYR A 9 -6.43 -2.76 -0.40
N VAL A 10 -7.50 -2.75 0.39
CA VAL A 10 -8.49 -1.67 0.35
C VAL A 10 -8.17 -0.74 1.51
N VAL A 11 -7.88 0.52 1.19
CA VAL A 11 -7.47 1.52 2.17
C VAL A 11 -8.59 2.54 2.34
N GLU A 12 -9.03 2.72 3.56
CA GLU A 12 -10.06 3.70 3.89
C GLU A 12 -9.43 5.06 4.18
N GLY A 13 -10.12 6.10 3.78
CA GLY A 13 -9.69 7.47 4.06
C GLY A 13 -8.79 8.07 2.99
N MET A 14 -8.44 7.32 1.96
CA MET A 14 -7.61 7.80 0.88
C MET A 14 -8.48 8.53 -0.15
N THR A 15 -8.65 9.83 0.03
CA THR A 15 -9.63 10.60 -0.73
C THR A 15 -9.04 11.62 -1.67
N CYS A 16 -7.72 11.82 -1.68
CA CYS A 16 -7.09 12.80 -2.55
C CYS A 16 -5.73 12.30 -3.02
N GLY A 17 -5.17 13.00 -4.01
CA GLY A 17 -3.87 12.61 -4.55
C GLY A 17 -2.74 12.65 -3.54
N HIS A 18 -2.81 13.58 -2.60
CA HIS A 18 -1.82 13.66 -1.54
C HIS A 18 -1.88 12.43 -0.64
N CYS A 19 -3.09 11.93 -0.39
CA CYS A 19 -3.27 10.71 0.39
C CYS A 19 -2.67 9.51 -0.32
N GLU A 20 -2.85 9.42 -1.64
CA GLU A 20 -2.23 8.35 -2.43
C GLU A 20 -0.72 8.35 -2.27
N LEU A 21 -0.11 9.53 -2.35
CA LEU A 21 1.34 9.65 -2.24
C LEU A 21 1.82 9.27 -0.85
N SER A 22 1.11 9.70 0.19
CA SER A 22 1.49 9.37 1.57
C SER A 22 1.47 7.89 1.81
N VAL A 23 0.41 7.21 1.39
CA VAL A 23 0.27 5.77 1.57
C VAL A 23 1.34 5.04 0.77
N ARG A 24 1.54 5.43 -0.48
CA ARG A 24 2.52 4.80 -1.34
C ARG A 24 3.92 4.96 -0.77
N ASP A 25 4.28 6.16 -0.34
CA ASP A 25 5.63 6.41 0.18
C ASP A 25 5.90 5.58 1.43
N GLU A 26 4.95 5.50 2.34
CA GLU A 26 5.12 4.71 3.55
C GLU A 26 5.32 3.23 3.23
N VAL A 27 4.54 2.72 2.28
CA VAL A 27 4.64 1.31 1.90
C VAL A 27 5.94 1.03 1.15
N GLU A 28 6.37 1.95 0.29
CA GLU A 28 7.60 1.76 -0.48
C GLU A 28 8.85 1.80 0.38
N GLU A 29 8.77 2.34 1.60
CA GLU A 29 9.89 2.32 2.52
C GLU A 29 10.12 0.95 3.14
N LEU A 30 9.17 0.05 3.03
CA LEU A 30 9.31 -1.29 3.60
C LEU A 30 10.29 -2.13 2.78
N ARG A 31 11.05 -2.95 3.48
CA ARG A 31 11.95 -3.88 2.81
C ARG A 31 11.14 -4.93 2.06
N GLY A 32 11.58 -5.24 0.86
CA GLY A 32 10.93 -6.24 0.02
C GLY A 32 9.91 -5.66 -0.92
N VAL A 33 9.49 -4.42 -0.73
CA VAL A 33 8.55 -3.77 -1.64
C VAL A 33 9.29 -3.27 -2.86
N GLU A 34 8.91 -3.77 -4.04
CA GLU A 34 9.47 -3.30 -5.29
C GLU A 34 8.76 -2.05 -5.78
N SER A 35 7.44 -2.03 -5.65
CA SER A 35 6.65 -0.88 -6.04
C SER A 35 5.31 -0.91 -5.33
N ALA A 36 4.69 0.24 -5.22
CA ALA A 36 3.35 0.36 -4.67
C ALA A 36 2.58 1.37 -5.50
N GLN A 37 1.32 1.08 -5.75
CA GLN A 37 0.41 1.98 -6.46
C GLN A 37 -0.84 2.17 -5.62
N ALA A 38 -1.19 3.42 -5.39
CA ALA A 38 -2.40 3.78 -4.66
C ALA A 38 -3.38 4.44 -5.60
N ASP A 39 -4.66 4.07 -5.49
CA ASP A 39 -5.72 4.61 -6.33
C ASP A 39 -6.84 5.12 -5.41
N ARG A 40 -6.97 6.43 -5.33
CA ARG A 40 -7.98 7.05 -4.47
C ARG A 40 -9.39 6.82 -5.00
N THR A 41 -9.53 6.59 -6.30
CA THR A 41 -10.84 6.41 -6.91
C THR A 41 -11.49 5.12 -6.44
N THR A 42 -10.72 4.05 -6.34
CA THR A 42 -11.21 2.76 -5.89
C THR A 42 -10.85 2.47 -4.43
N GLY A 43 -9.96 3.26 -3.85
CA GLY A 43 -9.45 3.03 -2.51
C GLY A 43 -8.49 1.87 -2.42
N ARG A 44 -7.92 1.43 -3.53
CA ARG A 44 -7.06 0.25 -3.57
C ARG A 44 -5.59 0.62 -3.56
N LEU A 45 -4.82 -0.21 -2.89
CA LEU A 45 -3.37 -0.13 -2.88
C LEU A 45 -2.83 -1.45 -3.40
N ILE A 46 -2.06 -1.38 -4.47
CA ILE A 46 -1.44 -2.57 -5.06
C ILE A 46 0.04 -2.54 -4.71
N VAL A 47 0.51 -3.58 -4.04
CA VAL A 47 1.89 -3.69 -3.58
C VAL A 47 2.56 -4.85 -4.29
N ARG A 48 3.70 -4.59 -4.91
CA ARG A 48 4.50 -5.61 -5.56
C ARG A 48 5.77 -5.83 -4.79
N GLY A 49 6.15 -7.08 -4.64
CA GLY A 49 7.38 -7.45 -3.98
C GLY A 49 7.13 -8.52 -2.93
N ASP A 50 8.20 -8.91 -2.27
CA ASP A 50 8.15 -9.95 -1.24
C ASP A 50 8.11 -9.25 0.13
N VAL A 51 6.90 -8.94 0.58
CA VAL A 51 6.69 -8.22 1.83
C VAL A 51 5.54 -8.85 2.61
N ASP A 52 5.67 -8.84 3.92
CA ASP A 52 4.64 -9.36 4.81
C ASP A 52 3.43 -8.41 4.82
N GLY A 53 2.23 -8.99 4.71
CA GLY A 53 1.00 -8.21 4.75
C GLY A 53 0.84 -7.42 6.04
N ALA A 54 1.32 -7.96 7.17
CA ALA A 54 1.26 -7.24 8.43
C ALA A 54 2.13 -5.98 8.39
N ALA A 55 3.27 -6.04 7.72
CA ALA A 55 4.14 -4.87 7.56
C ALA A 55 3.46 -3.81 6.70
N VAL A 56 2.77 -4.22 5.64
CA VAL A 56 2.04 -3.29 4.79
C VAL A 56 0.91 -2.61 5.56
N ARG A 57 0.17 -3.37 6.33
CA ARG A 57 -0.90 -2.80 7.16
C ARG A 57 -0.34 -1.80 8.16
N GLY A 58 0.76 -2.13 8.80
CA GLY A 58 1.40 -1.24 9.74
C GLY A 58 1.82 0.07 9.10
N ALA A 59 2.36 0.01 7.88
CA ALA A 59 2.77 1.19 7.15
C ALA A 59 1.56 2.07 6.80
N ILE A 60 0.46 1.45 6.38
CA ILE A 60 -0.76 2.17 6.06
C ILE A 60 -1.31 2.88 7.30
N GLU A 61 -1.31 2.18 8.42
CA GLU A 61 -1.79 2.76 9.68
C GLU A 61 -0.87 3.87 10.16
N ALA A 62 0.44 3.71 9.97
CA ALA A 62 1.40 4.74 10.34
C ALA A 62 1.19 6.01 9.51
N ALA A 63 0.71 5.89 8.30
CA ALA A 63 0.39 7.04 7.45
C ALA A 63 -0.94 7.70 7.86
N GLY A 64 -1.67 7.11 8.80
CA GLY A 64 -2.92 7.66 9.28
C GLY A 64 -4.16 7.11 8.59
N TYR A 65 -4.01 5.99 7.90
CA TYR A 65 -5.12 5.38 7.16
C TYR A 65 -5.43 4.00 7.73
N ARG A 66 -6.46 3.37 7.21
CA ARG A 66 -6.94 2.10 7.72
C ARG A 66 -7.13 1.13 6.57
N VAL A 67 -6.77 -0.12 6.78
CA VAL A 67 -7.00 -1.18 5.81
C VAL A 67 -8.37 -1.80 6.07
N ALA A 68 -9.22 -1.78 5.05
CA ALA A 68 -10.59 -2.30 5.18
C ALA A 68 -10.67 -3.79 4.85
N ALA A 69 -9.76 -4.28 4.02
CA ALA A 69 -9.80 -5.69 3.65
C ALA A 69 -8.42 -6.18 3.26
#